data_64aa1891809a0cc02b5dfbed2f6fdb49
#
_entry.id   64aa1891809a0cc02b5dfbed2f6fdb49
#
_cell.length_a   1.000
_cell.length_b   1.000
_cell.length_c   1.000
_cell.angle_alpha   90.00
_cell.angle_beta   90.00
_cell.angle_gamma   90.00
#
_symmetry.space_group_name_H-M   'P 1'
#
loop_
_entity.id
_entity.type
_entity.pdbx_description
1 polymer ?
#
loop_
_entity_poly.entity_id
_entity_poly.type
_entity_poly.pdbx_seq_one_letter_code
_entity_poly.pdbx_strand_id
1 'polypeptide(L)'
;MKKSAFISDILFAFAVTFIPALCLFRYLRIPLSASLLFAAAAGILVALPVWFFLDRKREKLFLKKQDEETMEKLMLHLALSTPRQNAEFLRRFFAAKEENGETKTRTAAGLYAVETAEILYFPLFTIRPADGDEAAAVVRAKTEKQKCILCGQLSPEAEKLCARLNIQTKVAKDVYAMLKDGNALPAHYLCEEAFAKKKKKRLKLYFAKSNSRHFLLGGILILLTSLITPFPLYYLIFGSALILSSVFVRIFGYR
;
A
#
# COMPACT_ATOMS: atom_id res chain seq x y z
N MET A 1 5.77 -3.72 5.54
CA MET A 1 6.62 -3.47 6.75
C MET A 1 8.08 -3.70 6.39
N LYS A 2 9.03 -2.95 6.97
CA LYS A 2 10.47 -3.16 6.75
C LYS A 2 10.90 -4.48 7.40
N LYS A 3 11.83 -5.22 6.78
CA LYS A 3 12.38 -6.47 7.35
C LYS A 3 12.89 -6.28 8.78
N SER A 4 13.47 -5.10 9.08
CA SER A 4 13.97 -4.74 10.42
C SER A 4 12.88 -4.67 11.50
N ALA A 5 11.68 -4.14 11.18
CA ALA A 5 10.57 -4.10 12.14
C ALA A 5 10.06 -5.50 12.48
N PHE A 6 10.01 -6.39 11.51
CA PHE A 6 9.61 -7.77 11.70
C PHE A 6 10.57 -8.53 12.63
N ILE A 7 11.88 -8.37 12.40
CA ILE A 7 12.91 -8.98 13.27
C ILE A 7 12.83 -8.39 14.68
N SER A 8 12.62 -7.07 14.79
CA SER A 8 12.45 -6.40 16.08
C SER A 8 11.26 -6.92 16.87
N ASP A 9 10.12 -7.16 16.21
CA ASP A 9 8.91 -7.68 16.87
C ASP A 9 9.13 -9.11 17.41
N ILE A 10 9.84 -9.96 16.65
CA ILE A 10 10.19 -11.33 17.09
C ILE A 10 11.17 -11.30 18.27
N LEU A 11 12.22 -10.48 18.17
CA LEU A 11 13.20 -10.31 19.25
C LEU A 11 12.53 -9.76 20.50
N PHE A 12 11.59 -8.83 20.35
CA PHE A 12 10.82 -8.30 21.48
C PHE A 12 9.96 -9.38 22.13
N ALA A 13 9.24 -10.18 21.35
CA ALA A 13 8.43 -11.29 21.87
C ALA A 13 9.30 -12.32 22.60
N PHE A 14 10.46 -12.64 22.05
CA PHE A 14 11.44 -13.52 22.70
C PHE A 14 11.94 -12.92 24.03
N ALA A 15 12.37 -11.66 24.04
CA ALA A 15 12.91 -10.99 25.23
C ALA A 15 11.87 -10.87 26.35
N VAL A 16 10.62 -10.51 26.01
CA VAL A 16 9.51 -10.38 26.98
C VAL A 16 9.15 -11.70 27.63
N THR A 17 9.39 -12.83 26.98
CA THR A 17 9.15 -14.16 27.58
C THR A 17 10.40 -14.73 28.25
N PHE A 18 11.56 -14.54 27.67
CA PHE A 18 12.85 -15.05 28.17
C PHE A 18 13.20 -14.45 29.52
N ILE A 19 13.11 -13.11 29.68
CA ILE A 19 13.54 -12.43 30.91
C ILE A 19 12.68 -12.83 32.12
N PRO A 20 11.35 -12.78 32.10
CA PRO A 20 10.53 -13.24 33.21
C PRO A 20 10.68 -14.73 33.51
N ALA A 21 10.79 -15.57 32.46
CA ALA A 21 11.02 -17.00 32.65
C ALA A 21 12.36 -17.28 33.36
N LEU A 22 13.42 -16.56 32.96
CA LEU A 22 14.72 -16.66 33.62
C LEU A 22 14.63 -16.25 35.11
N CYS A 23 13.96 -15.13 35.40
CA CYS A 23 13.73 -14.67 36.76
C CYS A 23 12.94 -15.71 37.60
N LEU A 24 11.89 -16.30 37.01
CA LEU A 24 11.06 -17.31 37.64
C LEU A 24 11.87 -18.56 38.00
N PHE A 25 12.65 -19.10 37.03
CA PHE A 25 13.47 -20.27 37.26
C PHE A 25 14.60 -20.03 38.30
N ARG A 26 15.14 -18.81 38.32
CA ARG A 26 16.10 -18.42 39.39
C ARG A 26 15.43 -18.31 40.75
N TYR A 27 14.21 -17.80 40.82
CA TYR A 27 13.43 -17.77 42.06
C TYR A 27 13.16 -19.20 42.60
N LEU A 28 12.92 -20.17 41.71
CA LEU A 28 12.75 -21.58 42.03
C LEU A 28 14.08 -22.28 42.40
N ARG A 29 15.19 -21.53 42.56
CA ARG A 29 16.53 -22.02 42.90
C ARG A 29 17.13 -23.03 41.91
N ILE A 30 16.66 -23.05 40.66
CA ILE A 30 17.25 -23.88 39.61
C ILE A 30 18.66 -23.36 39.28
N PRO A 31 19.65 -24.23 39.01
CA PRO A 31 21.00 -23.81 38.63
C PRO A 31 20.97 -22.93 37.37
N LEU A 32 21.89 -21.96 37.27
CA LEU A 32 21.90 -20.93 36.24
C LEU A 32 21.88 -21.50 34.82
N SER A 33 22.65 -22.55 34.57
CA SER A 33 22.73 -23.23 33.29
C SER A 33 21.39 -23.81 32.83
N ALA A 34 20.70 -24.52 33.75
CA ALA A 34 19.38 -25.07 33.48
C ALA A 34 18.31 -23.95 33.32
N SER A 35 18.37 -22.91 34.16
CA SER A 35 17.47 -21.75 34.04
C SER A 35 17.57 -21.05 32.69
N LEU A 36 18.79 -20.90 32.18
CA LEU A 36 19.02 -20.31 30.85
C LEU A 36 18.44 -21.19 29.74
N LEU A 37 18.63 -22.51 29.81
CA LEU A 37 18.07 -23.44 28.81
C LEU A 37 16.53 -23.43 28.81
N PHE A 38 15.91 -23.51 29.96
CA PHE A 38 14.45 -23.49 30.08
C PHE A 38 13.85 -22.15 29.67
N ALA A 39 14.49 -21.04 30.07
CA ALA A 39 14.05 -19.71 29.64
C ALA A 39 14.18 -19.52 28.12
N ALA A 40 15.26 -20.00 27.50
CA ALA A 40 15.45 -19.97 26.07
C ALA A 40 14.39 -20.83 25.35
N ALA A 41 14.12 -22.03 25.84
CA ALA A 41 13.07 -22.89 25.28
C ALA A 41 11.70 -22.23 25.36
N ALA A 42 11.34 -21.62 26.51
CA ALA A 42 10.10 -20.88 26.68
C ALA A 42 10.01 -19.66 25.72
N GLY A 43 11.10 -18.91 25.56
CA GLY A 43 11.20 -17.79 24.64
C GLY A 43 10.99 -18.19 23.17
N ILE A 44 11.61 -19.29 22.74
CA ILE A 44 11.45 -19.85 21.39
C ILE A 44 10.03 -20.34 21.18
N LEU A 45 9.43 -21.01 22.14
CA LEU A 45 8.09 -21.58 22.06
C LEU A 45 7.02 -20.48 21.86
N VAL A 46 7.23 -19.29 22.40
CA VAL A 46 6.34 -18.13 22.18
C VAL A 46 6.73 -17.35 20.92
N ALA A 47 8.01 -17.22 20.60
CA ALA A 47 8.47 -16.50 19.42
C ALA A 47 8.04 -17.17 18.11
N LEU A 48 7.98 -18.51 18.04
CA LEU A 48 7.59 -19.25 16.83
C LEU A 48 6.14 -18.97 16.38
N PRO A 49 5.08 -19.08 17.20
CA PRO A 49 3.74 -18.74 16.78
C PRO A 49 3.61 -17.25 16.46
N VAL A 50 4.27 -16.35 17.18
CA VAL A 50 4.29 -14.91 16.86
C VAL A 50 4.90 -14.67 15.49
N TRP A 51 6.03 -15.32 15.17
CA TRP A 51 6.65 -15.26 13.84
C TRP A 51 5.69 -15.71 12.75
N PHE A 52 5.07 -16.86 12.91
CA PHE A 52 4.14 -17.42 11.92
C PHE A 52 2.92 -16.51 11.68
N PHE A 53 2.37 -15.92 12.76
CA PHE A 53 1.22 -15.03 12.67
C PHE A 53 1.58 -13.69 12.01
N LEU A 54 2.74 -13.13 12.36
CA LEU A 54 3.23 -11.90 11.77
C LEU A 54 3.61 -12.07 10.29
N ASP A 55 4.18 -13.23 9.91
CA ASP A 55 4.56 -13.49 8.53
C ASP A 55 3.32 -13.58 7.61
N ARG A 56 2.30 -14.31 8.01
CA ARG A 56 0.99 -14.35 7.29
C ARG A 56 0.33 -12.97 7.19
N LYS A 57 0.33 -12.20 8.27
CA LYS A 57 -0.22 -10.85 8.26
C LYS A 57 0.59 -9.92 7.35
N ARG A 58 1.90 -10.07 7.34
CA ARG A 58 2.80 -9.30 6.48
C ARG A 58 2.59 -9.60 5.01
N GLU A 59 2.45 -10.87 4.63
CA GLU A 59 2.21 -11.26 3.24
C GLU A 59 0.90 -10.66 2.71
N LYS A 60 -0.20 -10.78 3.47
CA LYS A 60 -1.49 -10.15 3.12
C LYS A 60 -1.38 -8.63 2.98
N LEU A 61 -0.69 -7.95 3.90
CA LEU A 61 -0.49 -6.50 3.82
C LEU A 61 0.42 -6.09 2.66
N PHE A 62 1.39 -6.92 2.31
CA PHE A 62 2.28 -6.68 1.17
C PHE A 62 1.52 -6.79 -0.14
N LEU A 63 0.74 -7.86 -0.33
CA LEU A 63 -0.11 -8.06 -1.51
C LEU A 63 -1.11 -6.92 -1.65
N LYS A 64 -1.84 -6.58 -0.58
CA LYS A 64 -2.77 -5.46 -0.59
C LYS A 64 -2.12 -4.14 -0.99
N LYS A 65 -0.93 -3.86 -0.45
CA LYS A 65 -0.19 -2.64 -0.79
C LYS A 65 0.33 -2.64 -2.23
N GLN A 66 0.72 -3.79 -2.74
CA GLN A 66 1.13 -3.95 -4.13
C GLN A 66 -0.06 -3.72 -5.07
N ASP A 67 -1.22 -4.27 -4.74
CA ASP A 67 -2.46 -4.04 -5.50
C ASP A 67 -2.88 -2.56 -5.47
N GLU A 68 -2.79 -1.89 -4.31
CA GLU A 68 -3.05 -0.46 -4.19
C GLU A 68 -2.07 0.38 -5.06
N GLU A 69 -0.76 0.08 -5.02
CA GLU A 69 0.24 0.75 -5.87
C GLU A 69 -0.03 0.51 -7.36
N THR A 70 -0.43 -0.69 -7.74
CA THR A 70 -0.72 -1.05 -9.14
C THR A 70 -2.01 -0.39 -9.62
N MET A 71 -3.05 -0.35 -8.79
CA MET A 71 -4.29 0.37 -9.05
C MET A 71 -4.04 1.87 -9.25
N GLU A 72 -3.23 2.51 -8.38
CA GLU A 72 -2.87 3.92 -8.50
C GLU A 72 -2.13 4.20 -9.83
N LYS A 73 -1.21 3.32 -10.22
CA LYS A 73 -0.50 3.41 -11.51
C LYS A 73 -1.45 3.25 -12.70
N LEU A 74 -2.38 2.29 -12.63
CA LEU A 74 -3.36 2.05 -13.67
C LEU A 74 -4.26 3.27 -13.87
N MET A 75 -4.82 3.80 -12.78
CA MET A 75 -5.70 4.98 -12.85
C MET A 75 -4.97 6.18 -13.43
N LEU A 76 -3.72 6.41 -13.04
CA LEU A 76 -2.93 7.50 -13.59
C LEU A 76 -2.58 7.25 -15.07
N HIS A 77 -2.28 6.03 -15.47
CA HIS A 77 -2.05 5.65 -16.86
C HIS A 77 -3.28 5.96 -17.73
N LEU A 78 -4.47 5.54 -17.28
CA LEU A 78 -5.72 5.78 -17.98
C LEU A 78 -6.09 7.28 -18.01
N ALA A 79 -5.83 8.02 -16.94
CA ALA A 79 -6.08 9.46 -16.88
C ALA A 79 -5.13 10.29 -17.78
N LEU A 80 -3.91 9.80 -18.02
CA LEU A 80 -2.94 10.42 -18.92
C LEU A 80 -3.13 10.01 -20.40
N SER A 81 -3.84 8.91 -20.63
CA SER A 81 -4.20 8.44 -21.98
C SER A 81 -5.34 9.27 -22.55
N THR A 82 -5.43 9.36 -23.88
CA THR A 82 -6.54 10.06 -24.52
C THR A 82 -7.84 9.25 -24.37
N PRO A 83 -9.03 9.93 -24.35
CA PRO A 83 -10.31 9.24 -24.26
C PRO A 83 -10.52 8.17 -25.36
N ARG A 84 -10.00 8.43 -26.55
CA ARG A 84 -10.03 7.48 -27.68
C ARG A 84 -9.18 6.25 -27.40
N GLN A 85 -7.96 6.42 -26.85
CA GLN A 85 -7.08 5.30 -26.47
C GLN A 85 -7.70 4.44 -25.36
N ASN A 86 -8.33 5.08 -24.38
CA ASN A 86 -9.03 4.38 -23.31
C ASN A 86 -10.20 3.55 -23.84
N ALA A 87 -10.99 4.11 -24.77
CA ALA A 87 -12.09 3.38 -25.40
C ALA A 87 -11.56 2.19 -26.22
N GLU A 88 -10.49 2.38 -27.00
CA GLU A 88 -9.89 1.30 -27.79
C GLU A 88 -9.27 0.20 -26.90
N PHE A 89 -8.61 0.57 -25.80
CA PHE A 89 -8.09 -0.37 -24.81
C PHE A 89 -9.20 -1.24 -24.20
N LEU A 90 -10.29 -0.61 -23.77
CA LEU A 90 -11.45 -1.31 -23.22
C LEU A 90 -12.19 -2.14 -24.27
N ARG A 91 -12.26 -1.67 -25.51
CA ARG A 91 -12.82 -2.46 -26.61
C ARG A 91 -12.08 -3.78 -26.79
N ARG A 92 -10.74 -3.73 -26.82
CA ARG A 92 -9.91 -4.95 -26.92
C ARG A 92 -10.12 -5.89 -25.71
N PHE A 93 -10.24 -5.32 -24.53
CA PHE A 93 -10.50 -6.07 -23.30
C PHE A 93 -11.86 -6.80 -23.37
N PHE A 94 -12.93 -6.09 -23.73
CA PHE A 94 -14.27 -6.70 -23.81
C PHE A 94 -14.38 -7.67 -24.98
N ALA A 95 -13.76 -7.39 -26.12
CA ALA A 95 -13.71 -8.33 -27.25
C ALA A 95 -13.00 -9.65 -26.93
N ALA A 96 -11.98 -9.61 -26.07
CA ALA A 96 -11.29 -10.81 -25.60
C ALA A 96 -12.11 -11.62 -24.56
N LYS A 97 -13.05 -10.96 -23.89
CA LYS A 97 -13.90 -11.59 -22.86
C LYS A 97 -15.20 -12.16 -23.41
N GLU A 98 -15.76 -11.55 -24.45
CA GLU A 98 -16.99 -11.97 -25.10
C GLU A 98 -16.64 -12.76 -26.38
N GLU A 99 -16.67 -14.09 -26.32
CA GLU A 99 -16.33 -15.00 -27.45
C GLU A 99 -17.18 -14.77 -28.73
N ASN A 100 -18.37 -14.16 -28.60
CA ASN A 100 -19.32 -13.95 -29.72
C ASN A 100 -19.91 -12.54 -29.79
N GLY A 101 -19.42 -11.57 -29.01
CA GLY A 101 -19.98 -10.23 -28.95
C GLY A 101 -19.26 -9.24 -29.88
N GLU A 102 -19.98 -8.61 -30.82
CA GLU A 102 -19.45 -7.46 -31.55
C GLU A 102 -19.24 -6.26 -30.62
N THR A 103 -17.99 -6.07 -30.18
CA THR A 103 -17.61 -4.91 -29.37
C THR A 103 -17.18 -3.76 -30.29
N LYS A 104 -17.89 -2.64 -30.24
CA LYS A 104 -17.62 -1.47 -31.10
C LYS A 104 -17.28 -0.23 -30.25
N THR A 105 -16.36 0.60 -30.75
CA THR A 105 -16.19 1.96 -30.23
C THR A 105 -17.15 2.89 -30.91
N ARG A 106 -17.83 3.72 -30.11
CA ARG A 106 -18.83 4.70 -30.59
C ARG A 106 -18.62 6.03 -29.89
N THR A 107 -18.98 7.10 -30.55
CA THR A 107 -19.11 8.42 -29.93
C THR A 107 -20.58 8.69 -29.63
N ALA A 108 -20.91 8.92 -28.37
CA ALA A 108 -22.27 9.21 -27.93
C ALA A 108 -22.28 10.45 -27.02
N ALA A 109 -23.10 11.44 -27.36
CA ALA A 109 -23.18 12.73 -26.67
C ALA A 109 -21.81 13.44 -26.50
N GLY A 110 -20.92 13.32 -27.49
CA GLY A 110 -19.57 13.91 -27.45
C GLY A 110 -18.52 13.10 -26.64
N LEU A 111 -18.92 11.98 -26.05
CA LEU A 111 -18.03 11.10 -25.30
C LEU A 111 -17.72 9.83 -26.09
N TYR A 112 -16.49 9.32 -25.96
CA TYR A 112 -16.16 8.00 -26.47
C TYR A 112 -16.77 6.93 -25.55
N ALA A 113 -17.38 5.93 -26.17
CA ALA A 113 -18.01 4.82 -25.48
C ALA A 113 -17.65 3.49 -26.13
N VAL A 114 -17.69 2.43 -25.35
CA VAL A 114 -17.52 1.04 -25.81
C VAL A 114 -18.86 0.34 -25.69
N GLU A 115 -19.38 -0.09 -26.81
CA GLU A 115 -20.65 -0.80 -26.90
C GLU A 115 -20.40 -2.30 -26.92
N THR A 116 -21.00 -3.01 -25.98
CA THR A 116 -21.07 -4.47 -25.92
C THR A 116 -22.51 -4.92 -26.26
N ALA A 117 -22.80 -6.21 -26.15
CA ALA A 117 -24.13 -6.73 -26.43
C ALA A 117 -25.23 -6.04 -25.58
N GLU A 118 -24.98 -5.86 -24.29
CA GLU A 118 -26.00 -5.41 -23.32
C GLU A 118 -25.71 -4.00 -22.75
N ILE A 119 -24.43 -3.62 -22.65
CA ILE A 119 -24.01 -2.44 -21.89
C ILE A 119 -23.22 -1.48 -22.78
N LEU A 120 -23.45 -0.18 -22.55
CA LEU A 120 -22.66 0.90 -23.12
C LEU A 120 -21.76 1.50 -22.04
N TYR A 121 -20.44 1.26 -22.16
CA TYR A 121 -19.43 1.70 -21.21
C TYR A 121 -18.84 3.05 -21.61
N PHE A 122 -18.80 3.98 -20.66
CA PHE A 122 -18.20 5.31 -20.81
C PHE A 122 -16.92 5.42 -19.99
N PRO A 123 -15.73 5.38 -20.60
CA PRO A 123 -14.45 5.56 -19.92
C PRO A 123 -14.18 7.04 -19.60
N LEU A 124 -14.52 7.46 -18.39
CA LEU A 124 -14.31 8.82 -17.88
C LEU A 124 -13.11 8.84 -16.93
N PHE A 125 -11.92 8.53 -17.43
CA PHE A 125 -10.70 8.55 -16.63
C PHE A 125 -10.05 9.92 -16.67
N THR A 126 -10.24 10.69 -15.62
CA THR A 126 -9.67 12.03 -15.42
C THR A 126 -8.86 12.07 -14.14
N ILE A 127 -7.91 13.00 -14.03
CA ILE A 127 -7.12 13.21 -12.80
C ILE A 127 -8.01 13.74 -11.67
N ARG A 128 -9.00 14.55 -12.02
CA ARG A 128 -10.06 15.02 -11.11
C ARG A 128 -11.18 13.98 -10.99
N PRO A 129 -11.97 14.00 -9.92
CA PRO A 129 -13.21 13.22 -9.86
C PRO A 129 -14.13 13.60 -11.02
N ALA A 130 -14.77 12.61 -11.66
CA ALA A 130 -15.77 12.85 -12.67
C ALA A 130 -16.95 13.64 -12.07
N ASP A 131 -17.33 14.72 -12.71
CA ASP A 131 -18.32 15.66 -12.18
C ASP A 131 -19.75 15.40 -12.71
N GLY A 132 -20.70 16.23 -12.24
CA GLY A 132 -22.11 16.12 -12.63
C GLY A 132 -22.35 16.38 -14.11
N ASP A 133 -21.55 17.23 -14.76
CA ASP A 133 -21.69 17.56 -16.19
C ASP A 133 -21.28 16.39 -17.07
N GLU A 134 -20.21 15.68 -16.71
CA GLU A 134 -19.77 14.47 -17.39
C GLU A 134 -20.80 13.34 -17.23
N ALA A 135 -21.37 13.17 -16.04
CA ALA A 135 -22.45 12.22 -15.79
C ALA A 135 -23.73 12.61 -16.60
N ALA A 136 -24.07 13.90 -16.64
CA ALA A 136 -25.20 14.40 -17.43
C ALA A 136 -25.01 14.19 -18.96
N ALA A 137 -23.78 14.25 -19.45
CA ALA A 137 -23.46 13.91 -20.84
C ALA A 137 -23.75 12.43 -21.13
N VAL A 138 -23.41 11.52 -20.20
CA VAL A 138 -23.74 10.09 -20.31
C VAL A 138 -25.24 9.87 -20.29
N VAL A 139 -26.00 10.61 -19.48
CA VAL A 139 -27.47 10.56 -19.46
C VAL A 139 -28.06 10.90 -20.85
N ARG A 140 -27.54 11.95 -21.47
CA ARG A 140 -28.00 12.43 -22.80
C ARG A 140 -27.69 11.49 -23.97
N ALA A 141 -26.79 10.52 -23.76
CA ALA A 141 -26.50 9.53 -24.79
C ALA A 141 -27.74 8.67 -25.07
N LYS A 142 -28.25 8.73 -26.30
CA LYS A 142 -29.43 7.96 -26.74
C LYS A 142 -29.02 6.49 -26.93
N THR A 143 -29.51 5.59 -26.08
CA THR A 143 -29.34 4.15 -26.19
C THR A 143 -30.40 3.42 -25.37
N GLU A 144 -30.83 2.27 -25.85
CA GLU A 144 -31.70 1.34 -25.11
C GLU A 144 -30.90 0.44 -24.15
N LYS A 145 -29.59 0.35 -24.38
CA LYS A 145 -28.69 -0.49 -23.56
C LYS A 145 -28.44 0.14 -22.21
N GLN A 146 -28.10 -0.68 -21.23
CA GLN A 146 -27.70 -0.23 -19.91
C GLN A 146 -26.43 0.61 -20.01
N LYS A 147 -26.38 1.73 -19.30
CA LYS A 147 -25.22 2.62 -19.27
C LYS A 147 -24.34 2.31 -18.07
N CYS A 148 -23.02 2.28 -18.30
CA CYS A 148 -22.05 2.07 -17.24
C CYS A 148 -20.92 3.10 -17.36
N ILE A 149 -20.65 3.84 -16.30
CA ILE A 149 -19.53 4.77 -16.19
C ILE A 149 -18.34 4.05 -15.59
N LEU A 150 -17.19 4.12 -16.25
CA LEU A 150 -15.90 3.64 -15.73
C LEU A 150 -15.04 4.86 -15.40
N CYS A 151 -14.70 5.07 -14.13
CA CYS A 151 -13.95 6.26 -13.71
C CYS A 151 -12.98 5.95 -12.58
N GLY A 152 -12.03 6.86 -12.33
CA GLY A 152 -11.14 6.78 -11.18
C GLY A 152 -11.87 7.09 -9.87
N GLN A 153 -12.59 8.21 -9.87
CA GLN A 153 -13.40 8.71 -8.76
C GLN A 153 -14.62 9.45 -9.30
N LEU A 154 -15.71 9.45 -8.54
CA LEU A 154 -16.91 10.24 -8.80
C LEU A 154 -17.05 11.37 -7.79
N SER A 155 -17.57 12.52 -8.23
CA SER A 155 -18.01 13.55 -7.30
C SER A 155 -19.30 13.12 -6.60
N PRO A 156 -19.60 13.63 -5.39
CA PRO A 156 -20.85 13.30 -4.69
C PRO A 156 -22.12 13.68 -5.47
N GLU A 157 -22.01 14.68 -6.34
CA GLU A 157 -23.12 15.12 -7.21
C GLU A 157 -23.34 14.13 -8.35
N ALA A 158 -22.26 13.71 -9.03
CA ALA A 158 -22.31 12.70 -10.08
C ALA A 158 -22.82 11.35 -9.55
N GLU A 159 -22.40 10.94 -8.34
CA GLU A 159 -22.86 9.71 -7.70
C GLU A 159 -24.38 9.73 -7.44
N LYS A 160 -24.90 10.83 -6.89
CA LYS A 160 -26.34 11.02 -6.68
C LYS A 160 -27.12 11.01 -8.00
N LEU A 161 -26.59 11.63 -9.05
CA LEU A 161 -27.22 11.66 -10.36
C LEU A 161 -27.29 10.24 -10.97
N CYS A 162 -26.19 9.50 -10.94
CA CYS A 162 -26.12 8.13 -11.45
C CYS A 162 -27.07 7.19 -10.68
N ALA A 163 -27.13 7.32 -9.37
CA ALA A 163 -28.04 6.52 -8.53
C ALA A 163 -29.52 6.79 -8.87
N ARG A 164 -29.90 8.07 -9.07
CA ARG A 164 -31.29 8.45 -9.44
C ARG A 164 -31.70 7.94 -10.82
N LEU A 165 -30.77 7.86 -11.75
CA LEU A 165 -31.02 7.48 -13.15
C LEU A 165 -30.67 6.03 -13.45
N ASN A 166 -30.39 5.25 -12.43
CA ASN A 166 -30.04 3.81 -12.52
C ASN A 166 -28.88 3.54 -13.50
N ILE A 167 -27.86 4.42 -13.48
CA ILE A 167 -26.63 4.26 -14.26
C ILE A 167 -25.64 3.49 -13.40
N GLN A 168 -25.11 2.40 -13.94
CA GLN A 168 -24.05 1.66 -13.25
C GLN A 168 -22.76 2.48 -13.22
N THR A 169 -22.05 2.42 -12.08
CA THR A 169 -20.77 3.07 -11.92
C THR A 169 -19.74 2.07 -11.42
N LYS A 170 -18.59 2.02 -12.08
CA LYS A 170 -17.44 1.24 -11.65
C LYS A 170 -16.28 2.19 -11.37
N VAL A 171 -15.93 2.31 -10.11
CA VAL A 171 -14.84 3.16 -9.66
C VAL A 171 -13.48 2.44 -9.74
N ALA A 172 -12.39 3.13 -9.42
CA ALA A 172 -11.02 2.64 -9.55
C ALA A 172 -10.81 1.19 -9.08
N LYS A 173 -11.39 0.79 -7.95
CA LYS A 173 -11.26 -0.56 -7.41
C LYS A 173 -11.93 -1.61 -8.29
N ASP A 174 -13.13 -1.30 -8.77
CA ASP A 174 -13.92 -2.23 -9.59
C ASP A 174 -13.30 -2.37 -10.97
N VAL A 175 -12.81 -1.24 -11.54
CA VAL A 175 -12.09 -1.25 -12.83
C VAL A 175 -10.79 -2.03 -12.72
N TYR A 176 -10.03 -1.83 -11.64
CA TYR A 176 -8.80 -2.59 -11.39
C TYR A 176 -9.08 -4.09 -11.25
N ALA A 177 -10.08 -4.47 -10.45
CA ALA A 177 -10.47 -5.87 -10.28
C ALA A 177 -10.90 -6.49 -11.63
N MET A 178 -11.75 -5.79 -12.38
CA MET A 178 -12.23 -6.23 -13.69
C MET A 178 -11.08 -6.48 -14.68
N LEU A 179 -10.10 -5.58 -14.75
CA LEU A 179 -8.95 -5.70 -15.67
C LEU A 179 -7.94 -6.74 -15.17
N LYS A 180 -7.76 -6.89 -13.86
CA LYS A 180 -6.90 -7.90 -13.24
C LYS A 180 -7.42 -9.30 -13.48
N ASP A 181 -8.72 -9.53 -13.26
CA ASP A 181 -9.38 -10.83 -13.46
C ASP A 181 -9.37 -11.25 -14.94
N GLY A 182 -9.42 -10.26 -15.86
CA GLY A 182 -9.30 -10.51 -17.29
C GLY A 182 -7.87 -10.52 -17.82
N ASN A 183 -6.86 -10.47 -16.94
CA ASN A 183 -5.42 -10.47 -17.30
C ASN A 183 -5.03 -9.38 -18.31
N ALA A 184 -5.74 -8.24 -18.29
CA ALA A 184 -5.62 -7.14 -19.26
C ALA A 184 -4.91 -5.91 -18.69
N LEU A 185 -4.11 -6.08 -17.64
CA LEU A 185 -3.31 -4.98 -17.10
C LEU A 185 -2.21 -4.58 -18.10
N PRO A 186 -1.95 -3.28 -18.30
CA PRO A 186 -0.87 -2.82 -19.18
C PRO A 186 0.49 -3.36 -18.74
N ALA A 187 1.29 -3.84 -19.69
CA ALA A 187 2.66 -4.29 -19.43
C ALA A 187 3.57 -3.14 -18.98
N HIS A 188 3.35 -1.93 -19.50
CA HIS A 188 4.09 -0.71 -19.17
C HIS A 188 3.14 0.42 -18.82
N TYR A 189 3.43 1.13 -17.73
CA TYR A 189 2.66 2.30 -17.30
C TYR A 189 3.37 3.59 -17.68
N LEU A 190 2.66 4.57 -18.21
CA LEU A 190 3.21 5.89 -18.60
C LEU A 190 3.89 6.64 -17.43
N CYS A 191 3.54 6.29 -16.21
CA CYS A 191 4.00 6.95 -14.98
C CYS A 191 5.05 6.16 -14.17
N GLU A 192 5.62 5.08 -14.71
CA GLU A 192 6.57 4.21 -13.98
C GLU A 192 7.76 4.97 -13.41
N GLU A 193 8.35 5.87 -14.18
CA GLU A 193 9.47 6.70 -13.75
C GLU A 193 9.12 7.65 -12.60
N ALA A 194 7.91 8.22 -12.62
CA ALA A 194 7.43 9.12 -11.57
C ALA A 194 7.29 8.39 -10.23
N PHE A 195 6.76 7.16 -10.24
CA PHE A 195 6.65 6.32 -9.04
C PHE A 195 8.02 5.86 -8.53
N ALA A 196 8.95 5.54 -9.41
CA ALA A 196 10.33 5.19 -9.03
C ALA A 196 11.05 6.37 -8.36
N LYS A 197 10.88 7.61 -8.88
CA LYS A 197 11.41 8.85 -8.27
C LYS A 197 10.78 9.13 -6.89
N LYS A 198 9.46 8.91 -6.73
CA LYS A 198 8.76 9.09 -5.44
C LYS A 198 9.29 8.12 -4.36
N LYS A 199 9.60 6.88 -4.74
CA LYS A 199 10.16 5.86 -3.82
C LYS A 199 11.58 6.21 -3.36
N LYS A 200 12.45 6.69 -4.27
CA LYS A 200 13.81 7.19 -3.95
C LYS A 200 13.76 8.44 -3.04
N LYS A 201 12.84 9.38 -3.29
CA LYS A 201 12.68 10.59 -2.48
C LYS A 201 12.27 10.28 -1.03
N ARG A 202 11.41 9.28 -0.79
CA ARG A 202 11.04 8.83 0.57
C ARG A 202 12.23 8.26 1.34
N LEU A 203 13.11 7.48 0.71
CA LEU A 203 14.32 6.97 1.36
C LEU A 203 15.28 8.09 1.76
N LYS A 204 15.45 9.10 0.90
CA LYS A 204 16.29 10.28 1.19
C LYS A 204 15.78 11.09 2.41
N LEU A 205 14.46 11.19 2.60
CA LEU A 205 13.86 11.89 3.74
C LEU A 205 14.24 11.29 5.11
N TYR A 206 14.45 9.97 5.20
CA TYR A 206 14.89 9.35 6.45
C TYR A 206 16.33 9.72 6.82
N PHE A 207 17.18 9.97 5.83
CA PHE A 207 18.57 10.42 6.01
C PHE A 207 18.72 11.94 5.81
N ALA A 208 17.63 12.69 5.95
CA ALA A 208 17.70 14.16 5.90
C ALA A 208 18.43 14.69 7.13
N LYS A 209 19.25 15.73 6.94
CA LYS A 209 20.02 16.39 8.03
C LYS A 209 19.12 16.88 9.18
N SER A 210 17.87 17.22 8.89
CA SER A 210 16.87 17.59 9.90
C SER A 210 16.61 16.49 10.94
N ASN A 211 16.70 15.21 10.54
CA ASN A 211 16.45 14.09 11.43
C ASN A 211 17.61 13.80 12.38
N SER A 212 18.79 14.36 12.13
CA SER A 212 19.97 14.17 13.02
C SER A 212 19.68 14.63 14.45
N ARG A 213 18.89 15.71 14.63
CA ARG A 213 18.49 16.21 15.96
C ARG A 213 17.63 15.20 16.73
N HIS A 214 16.73 14.50 16.05
CA HIS A 214 15.89 13.49 16.69
C HIS A 214 16.71 12.26 17.13
N PHE A 215 17.69 11.84 16.33
CA PHE A 215 18.61 10.77 16.71
C PHE A 215 19.49 11.18 17.91
N LEU A 216 19.95 12.43 17.93
CA LEU A 216 20.76 12.97 19.03
C LEU A 216 19.95 13.02 20.33
N LEU A 217 18.76 13.62 20.31
CA LEU A 217 17.88 13.72 21.46
C LEU A 217 17.47 12.33 21.99
N GLY A 218 17.08 11.41 21.09
CA GLY A 218 16.77 10.04 21.45
C GLY A 218 17.96 9.31 22.09
N GLY A 219 19.16 9.48 21.56
CA GLY A 219 20.39 8.91 22.10
C GLY A 219 20.73 9.45 23.48
N ILE A 220 20.63 10.77 23.70
CA ILE A 220 20.85 11.39 25.01
C ILE A 220 19.83 10.88 26.05
N LEU A 221 18.55 10.81 25.65
CA LEU A 221 17.49 10.36 26.57
C LEU A 221 17.70 8.89 26.99
N ILE A 222 18.11 8.03 26.06
CA ILE A 222 18.46 6.64 26.35
C ILE A 222 19.70 6.55 27.26
N LEU A 223 20.72 7.38 27.05
CA LEU A 223 21.88 7.43 27.93
C LEU A 223 21.52 7.89 29.34
N LEU A 224 20.63 8.86 29.49
CA LEU A 224 20.14 9.31 30.79
C LEU A 224 19.37 8.19 31.52
N THR A 225 18.56 7.41 30.80
CA THR A 225 17.85 6.27 31.40
C THR A 225 18.82 5.16 31.86
N SER A 226 20.04 5.07 31.30
CA SER A 226 21.05 4.10 31.75
C SER A 226 21.54 4.35 33.20
N LEU A 227 21.40 5.59 33.70
CA LEU A 227 21.76 5.93 35.06
C LEU A 227 20.79 5.40 36.13
N ILE A 228 19.54 5.14 35.71
CA ILE A 228 18.42 4.79 36.59
C ILE A 228 18.15 3.27 36.56
N THR A 229 18.58 2.59 35.49
CA THR A 229 18.25 1.17 35.26
C THR A 229 19.33 0.22 35.74
N PRO A 230 18.97 -0.99 36.26
CA PRO A 230 19.91 -1.98 36.71
C PRO A 230 20.76 -2.63 35.60
N PHE A 231 20.48 -2.34 34.34
CA PHE A 231 21.21 -2.87 33.17
C PHE A 231 21.80 -1.75 32.29
N PRO A 232 22.78 -0.98 32.78
CA PRO A 232 23.29 0.21 32.11
C PRO A 232 23.95 -0.09 30.74
N LEU A 233 24.58 -1.26 30.58
CA LEU A 233 25.30 -1.64 29.35
C LEU A 233 24.43 -1.61 28.08
N TYR A 234 23.21 -2.08 28.16
CA TYR A 234 22.29 -2.09 27.04
C TYR A 234 21.95 -0.66 26.57
N TYR A 235 21.62 0.21 27.50
CA TYR A 235 21.28 1.61 27.23
C TYR A 235 22.49 2.41 26.77
N LEU A 236 23.70 2.10 27.28
CA LEU A 236 24.96 2.68 26.82
C LEU A 236 25.25 2.35 25.37
N ILE A 237 25.11 1.08 24.96
CA ILE A 237 25.36 0.63 23.58
C ILE A 237 24.35 1.26 22.63
N PHE A 238 23.05 1.21 22.95
CA PHE A 238 22.01 1.77 22.09
C PHE A 238 22.05 3.29 22.03
N GLY A 239 22.26 3.95 23.16
CA GLY A 239 22.38 5.42 23.22
C GLY A 239 23.57 5.93 22.42
N SER A 240 24.73 5.29 22.57
CA SER A 240 25.92 5.65 21.79
C SER A 240 25.76 5.38 20.29
N ALA A 241 25.12 4.26 19.91
CA ALA A 241 24.82 3.95 18.50
C ALA A 241 23.89 5.00 17.87
N LEU A 242 22.88 5.51 18.60
CA LEU A 242 22.02 6.59 18.13
C LEU A 242 22.75 7.91 17.98
N ILE A 243 23.66 8.24 18.91
CA ILE A 243 24.48 9.46 18.79
C ILE A 243 25.43 9.36 17.60
N LEU A 244 26.11 8.22 17.40
CA LEU A 244 26.93 7.98 16.22
C LEU A 244 26.12 8.08 14.92
N SER A 245 24.93 7.50 14.89
CA SER A 245 24.00 7.62 13.76
C SER A 245 23.58 9.08 13.51
N SER A 246 23.39 9.86 14.58
CA SER A 246 23.09 11.30 14.47
C SER A 246 24.24 12.06 13.79
N VAL A 247 25.48 11.82 14.21
CA VAL A 247 26.69 12.43 13.62
C VAL A 247 26.83 12.02 12.17
N PHE A 248 26.66 10.72 11.87
CA PHE A 248 26.71 10.20 10.50
C PHE A 248 25.66 10.87 9.59
N VAL A 249 24.40 10.96 10.05
CA VAL A 249 23.32 11.63 9.28
C VAL A 249 23.60 13.13 9.14
N ARG A 250 24.24 13.78 10.12
CA ARG A 250 24.61 15.20 10.04
C ARG A 250 25.71 15.47 9.02
N ILE A 251 26.66 14.56 8.86
CA ILE A 251 27.79 14.69 7.91
C ILE A 251 27.36 14.28 6.50
N PHE A 252 26.78 13.09 6.35
CA PHE A 252 26.47 12.47 5.06
C PHE A 252 25.00 12.60 4.64
N GLY A 253 24.13 13.14 5.50
CA GLY A 253 22.70 13.27 5.22
C GLY A 253 22.41 14.30 4.11
N TYR A 254 21.28 14.11 3.45
CA TYR A 254 20.80 14.98 2.38
C TYR A 254 20.21 16.29 2.96
N ARG A 255 20.50 17.39 2.29
CA ARG A 255 19.84 18.68 2.53
C ARG A 255 18.43 18.72 1.97
#